data_8a51a7413c907bf9adc3b8fd67e7593c
#
_entry.id   8a51a7413c907bf9adc3b8fd67e7593c
#
_cell.length_a   1.000
_cell.length_b   1.000
_cell.length_c   1.000
_cell.angle_alpha   90.00
_cell.angle_beta   90.00
_cell.angle_gamma   90.00
#
_symmetry.space_group_name_H-M   'P 1'
#
loop_
_entity.id
_entity.type
_entity.pdbx_description
1 polymer ?
#
loop_
_entity_poly.entity_id
_entity_poly.type
_entity_poly.pdbx_seq_one_letter_code
_entity_poly.pdbx_strand_id
1 'polypeptide(L)'
;MSRPDPAAALNGVDTGHICDRCNRRIQHGDKAGMYVTWYDEGGWTPRRTYCVECCPEEVDPSTEEADEAILLGVLFNHRLAGVQVRHRSRPKEKQY
;
A
#
# COMPACT_ATOMS: atom_id res chain seq x y z
N MET A 1 16.43 -8.30 12.15
CA MET A 1 15.53 -9.00 11.30
C MET A 1 14.90 -8.11 10.34
N SER A 2 14.86 -8.50 9.09
CA SER A 2 14.24 -7.61 8.12
C SER A 2 12.79 -7.96 8.00
N ARG A 3 11.99 -6.97 7.70
CA ARG A 3 10.58 -7.16 7.46
C ARG A 3 10.38 -7.67 6.05
N PRO A 4 9.33 -8.43 5.81
CA PRO A 4 9.07 -8.91 4.45
C PRO A 4 8.78 -7.73 3.54
N ASP A 5 9.02 -7.95 2.26
CA ASP A 5 8.72 -6.94 1.25
C ASP A 5 7.21 -6.71 1.23
N PRO A 6 6.74 -5.46 1.34
CA PRO A 6 5.30 -5.23 1.42
C PRO A 6 4.56 -5.65 0.17
N ALA A 7 5.17 -5.50 -1.01
CA ALA A 7 4.48 -5.91 -2.22
C ALA A 7 4.31 -7.42 -2.26
N ALA A 8 5.34 -8.15 -1.87
CA ALA A 8 5.24 -9.61 -1.88
C ALA A 8 4.25 -10.07 -0.81
N ALA A 9 4.26 -9.43 0.35
CA ALA A 9 3.39 -9.84 1.44
C ALA A 9 1.93 -9.60 1.13
N LEU A 10 1.62 -8.57 0.36
CA LEU A 10 0.24 -8.17 0.12
C LEU A 10 -0.24 -8.43 -1.29
N ASN A 11 0.52 -9.15 -2.09
CA ASN A 11 0.06 -9.50 -3.43
C ASN A 11 -1.16 -10.41 -3.30
N GLY A 12 -2.24 -10.04 -3.95
CA GLY A 12 -3.49 -10.81 -3.87
C GLY A 12 -4.34 -10.48 -2.66
N VAL A 13 -4.00 -9.44 -1.93
CA VAL A 13 -4.77 -9.10 -0.73
C VAL A 13 -6.11 -8.51 -1.13
N ASP A 14 -7.11 -8.77 -0.30
CA ASP A 14 -8.42 -8.16 -0.49
C ASP A 14 -8.35 -6.67 -0.28
N THR A 15 -8.98 -5.91 -1.15
CA THR A 15 -9.08 -4.47 -0.99
C THR A 15 -10.51 -4.08 -1.17
N GLY A 16 -10.83 -2.85 -0.94
CA GLY A 16 -12.15 -2.35 -1.27
C GLY A 16 -12.24 -2.01 -2.75
N HIS A 17 -13.40 -1.62 -3.19
CA HIS A 17 -13.60 -1.17 -4.56
C HIS A 17 -13.76 0.32 -4.65
N ILE A 18 -13.60 1.05 -3.55
CA ILE A 18 -13.88 2.47 -3.52
C ILE A 18 -12.62 3.20 -3.12
N CYS A 19 -12.28 4.22 -3.88
CA CYS A 19 -11.15 5.06 -3.54
C CYS A 19 -11.46 5.83 -2.26
N ASP A 20 -10.57 5.73 -1.28
CA ASP A 20 -10.80 6.38 0.01
C ASP A 20 -10.68 7.88 -0.07
N ARG A 21 -10.20 8.41 -1.18
CA ARG A 21 -10.03 9.84 -1.29
C ARG A 21 -11.13 10.50 -2.09
N CYS A 22 -11.48 9.95 -3.25
CA CYS A 22 -12.47 10.58 -4.10
C CYS A 22 -13.77 9.79 -4.17
N ASN A 23 -13.84 8.65 -3.50
CA ASN A 23 -15.02 7.80 -3.47
C ASN A 23 -15.41 7.23 -4.82
N ARG A 24 -14.51 7.27 -5.79
CA ARG A 24 -14.78 6.69 -7.09
C ARG A 24 -14.69 5.18 -6.98
N ARG A 25 -15.53 4.51 -7.71
CA ARG A 25 -15.47 3.06 -7.75
C ARG A 25 -14.31 2.62 -8.62
N ILE A 26 -13.54 1.67 -8.12
CA ILE A 26 -12.42 1.09 -8.84
C ILE A 26 -12.92 -0.23 -9.41
N GLN A 27 -12.76 -0.41 -10.70
CA GLN A 27 -13.33 -1.57 -11.37
C GLN A 27 -12.28 -2.62 -11.63
N HIS A 28 -12.76 -3.82 -11.87
CA HIS A 28 -11.89 -4.94 -12.23
C HIS A 28 -11.03 -4.55 -13.42
N GLY A 29 -9.74 -4.78 -13.32
CA GLY A 29 -8.80 -4.44 -14.38
C GLY A 29 -8.19 -3.06 -14.25
N ASP A 30 -8.71 -2.22 -13.35
CA ASP A 30 -8.14 -0.89 -13.17
C ASP A 30 -6.92 -0.96 -12.29
N LYS A 31 -6.00 -0.04 -12.51
CA LYS A 31 -4.90 0.10 -11.60
C LYS A 31 -5.39 0.74 -10.31
N ALA A 32 -4.83 0.32 -9.20
CA ALA A 32 -5.21 0.83 -7.91
C ALA A 32 -3.99 0.90 -7.02
N GLY A 33 -4.06 1.76 -6.03
CA GLY A 33 -2.98 1.92 -5.06
C GLY A 33 -3.45 1.59 -3.67
N MET A 34 -2.50 1.33 -2.80
CA MET A 34 -2.80 0.98 -1.44
C MET A 34 -1.76 1.56 -0.52
N TYR A 35 -2.21 2.15 0.57
CA TYR A 35 -1.32 2.69 1.59
C TYR A 35 -1.27 1.67 2.70
N VAL A 36 -0.08 1.19 3.02
CA VAL A 36 0.07 0.10 4.00
C VAL A 36 1.07 0.50 5.06
N THR A 37 0.89 -0.03 6.26
CA THR A 37 1.74 0.26 7.40
C THR A 37 2.16 -1.05 8.05
N TRP A 38 3.38 -1.10 8.51
CA TRP A 38 3.87 -2.26 9.23
C TRP A 38 3.52 -2.14 10.72
N TYR A 39 2.91 -3.18 11.24
CA TYR A 39 2.65 -3.30 12.67
C TYR A 39 3.33 -4.55 13.18
N ASP A 40 3.95 -4.45 14.33
CA ASP A 40 4.69 -5.59 14.87
C ASP A 40 3.81 -6.80 15.09
N GLU A 41 2.56 -6.58 15.42
CA GLU A 41 1.69 -7.70 15.72
C GLU A 41 0.96 -8.21 14.50
N GLY A 42 0.71 -7.37 13.55
CA GLY A 42 -0.09 -7.77 12.39
C GLY A 42 0.65 -7.79 11.07
N GLY A 43 1.89 -7.31 11.06
CA GLY A 43 2.63 -7.23 9.81
C GLY A 43 2.15 -6.08 8.94
N TRP A 44 2.35 -6.22 7.65
CA TRP A 44 1.91 -5.20 6.71
C TRP A 44 0.40 -5.18 6.66
N THR A 45 -0.17 -4.02 6.93
CA THR A 45 -1.61 -3.87 7.07
C THR A 45 -2.11 -2.81 6.11
N PRO A 46 -3.05 -3.13 5.24
CA PRO A 46 -3.64 -2.12 4.37
C PRO A 46 -4.42 -1.10 5.17
N ARG A 47 -4.21 0.18 4.86
CA ARG A 47 -4.88 1.26 5.55
C ARG A 47 -5.88 1.97 4.67
N ARG A 48 -5.52 2.20 3.40
CA ARG A 48 -6.38 2.93 2.48
C ARG A 48 -6.17 2.39 1.09
N THR A 49 -7.22 2.47 0.29
CA THR A 49 -7.20 2.07 -1.10
C THR A 49 -7.48 3.30 -1.95
N TYR A 50 -6.76 3.46 -3.05
CA TYR A 50 -6.89 4.61 -3.90
C TYR A 50 -7.04 4.19 -5.35
N CYS A 51 -7.78 4.98 -6.12
CA CYS A 51 -7.69 4.84 -7.56
C CYS A 51 -6.33 5.37 -8.00
N VAL A 52 -5.93 5.06 -9.22
CA VAL A 52 -4.59 5.40 -9.65
C VAL A 52 -4.36 6.91 -9.63
N GLU A 53 -5.43 7.68 -9.88
CA GLU A 53 -5.28 9.12 -9.92
C GLU A 53 -5.13 9.75 -8.56
N CYS A 54 -5.67 9.13 -7.52
CA CYS A 54 -5.58 9.67 -6.18
C CYS A 54 -4.43 9.08 -5.39
N CYS A 55 -3.81 8.03 -5.90
CA CYS A 55 -2.76 7.36 -5.18
C CYS A 55 -1.57 8.28 -5.00
N PRO A 56 -1.14 8.53 -3.78
CA PRO A 56 -0.01 9.42 -3.57
C PRO A 56 1.25 8.81 -4.15
N GLU A 57 2.19 9.66 -4.49
CA GLU A 57 3.46 9.18 -5.01
C GLU A 57 4.44 8.90 -3.92
N GLU A 58 4.26 9.50 -2.76
CA GLU A 58 5.18 9.32 -1.67
C GLU A 58 4.43 9.17 -0.36
N VAL A 59 5.03 8.46 0.55
CA VAL A 59 4.47 8.30 1.88
C VAL A 59 4.56 9.64 2.61
N ASP A 60 3.50 9.95 3.36
CA ASP A 60 3.46 11.18 4.12
C ASP A 60 4.56 11.13 5.19
N PRO A 61 5.47 12.08 5.19
CA PRO A 61 6.57 12.04 6.13
C PRO A 61 6.19 12.43 7.55
N SER A 62 4.95 12.75 7.79
CA SER A 62 4.57 13.19 9.11
C SER A 62 4.59 12.06 10.14
N THR A 63 4.59 10.81 9.70
CA THR A 63 4.60 9.70 10.63
C THR A 63 6.02 9.20 10.78
N GLU A 64 6.72 9.66 11.79
CA GLU A 64 8.08 9.26 11.98
C GLU A 64 8.14 7.88 12.56
N GLU A 65 9.16 7.18 12.28
CA GLU A 65 9.43 5.86 12.83
C GLU A 65 8.46 4.78 12.38
N ALA A 66 7.51 5.12 11.56
CA ALA A 66 6.62 4.11 11.01
C ALA A 66 7.20 3.63 9.69
N ASP A 67 7.09 2.34 9.44
CA ASP A 67 7.48 1.79 8.15
C ASP A 67 6.20 1.69 7.35
N GLU A 68 6.08 2.53 6.33
CA GLU A 68 4.87 2.60 5.52
C GLU A 68 5.25 2.52 4.06
N ALA A 69 4.32 2.11 3.24
CA ALA A 69 4.59 1.96 1.82
C ALA A 69 3.35 2.28 1.02
N ILE A 70 3.56 2.67 -0.21
CA ILE A 70 2.50 2.85 -1.17
C ILE A 70 2.72 1.81 -2.24
N LEU A 71 1.71 1.01 -2.48
CA LEU A 71 1.78 -0.09 -3.43
C LEU A 71 0.86 0.19 -4.59
N LEU A 72 1.25 -0.27 -5.76
CA LEU A 72 0.41 -0.20 -6.95
C LEU A 72 0.19 -1.59 -7.48
N GLY A 73 -0.98 -1.84 -7.99
CA GLY A 73 -1.30 -3.12 -8.60
C GLY A 73 -2.53 -2.96 -9.47
N VAL A 74 -3.09 -4.08 -9.86
CA VAL A 74 -4.28 -4.11 -10.70
C VAL A 74 -5.37 -4.84 -9.92
N LEU A 75 -6.56 -4.28 -9.96
CA LEU A 75 -7.67 -4.85 -9.21
C LEU A 75 -8.28 -6.01 -9.99
N PHE A 76 -8.30 -7.20 -9.35
CA PHE A 76 -8.97 -8.36 -9.91
C PHE A 76 -10.09 -8.71 -8.95
N ASN A 77 -11.30 -8.38 -9.33
CA ASN A 77 -12.46 -8.46 -8.45
C ASN A 77 -12.17 -7.56 -7.24
N HIS A 78 -11.91 -8.08 -6.08
CA HIS A 78 -11.55 -7.24 -4.97
C HIS A 78 -10.18 -7.59 -4.42
N ARG A 79 -9.30 -8.12 -5.28
CA ARG A 79 -7.96 -8.42 -4.84
C ARG A 79 -6.98 -7.63 -5.67
N LEU A 80 -5.91 -7.21 -5.05
CA LEU A 80 -4.90 -6.43 -5.73
C LEU A 80 -3.80 -7.38 -6.19
N ALA A 81 -3.57 -7.46 -7.49
CA ALA A 81 -2.61 -8.37 -8.08
C ALA A 81 -1.49 -7.61 -8.75
N GLY A 82 -0.37 -8.28 -8.98
CA GLY A 82 0.78 -7.66 -9.63
C GLY A 82 1.30 -6.49 -8.83
N VAL A 83 1.38 -6.63 -7.52
CA VAL A 83 1.65 -5.52 -6.63
C VAL A 83 3.12 -5.15 -6.67
N GLN A 84 3.40 -3.87 -6.76
CA GLN A 84 4.76 -3.36 -6.73
C GLN A 84 4.81 -2.18 -5.78
N VAL A 85 5.98 -1.97 -5.17
CA VAL A 85 6.16 -0.84 -4.27
C VAL A 85 6.39 0.41 -5.10
N ARG A 86 5.58 1.42 -4.86
CA ARG A 86 5.78 2.71 -5.49
C ARG A 86 6.71 3.58 -4.66
N HIS A 87 6.55 3.56 -3.35
CA HIS A 87 7.39 4.32 -2.46
C HIS A 87 7.31 3.68 -1.08
N ARG A 88 8.40 3.69 -0.36
CA ARG A 88 8.41 3.15 0.99
C ARG A 88 9.21 4.07 1.88
N SER A 89 8.59 4.52 2.98
CA SER A 89 9.31 5.27 3.94
C SER A 89 9.89 4.26 4.88
N ARG A 90 11.09 4.22 5.13
CA ARG A 90 11.64 3.37 6.13
C ARG A 90 11.96 4.19 7.31
N PRO A 91 11.70 3.73 8.51
CA PRO A 91 12.21 4.45 9.65
C PRO A 91 13.68 4.59 9.45
N LYS A 92 14.22 5.72 9.84
CA LYS A 92 15.58 5.95 9.64
C LYS A 92 16.31 4.87 10.30
N GLU A 93 16.92 4.02 9.52
CA GLU A 93 17.63 2.98 10.06
C GLU A 93 18.84 3.46 10.63
N LYS A 94 19.21 3.01 11.75
CA LYS A 94 20.40 3.37 12.26
C LYS A 94 21.38 2.64 11.57
N GLN A 95 22.11 3.27 10.81
CA GLN A 95 23.12 2.65 10.08
C GLN A 95 24.32 2.71 10.86
N TYR A 96 24.94 1.73 11.12
CA TYR A 96 26.19 1.78 11.82
C TYR A 96 27.13 0.80 11.34
#